data_a6e2535586213ab2378fe60ca137897f
#
_entry.id   a6e2535586213ab2378fe60ca137897f
#
_cell.length_a   1.000
_cell.length_b   1.000
_cell.length_c   1.000
_cell.angle_alpha   90.00
_cell.angle_beta   90.00
_cell.angle_gamma   90.00
#
_symmetry.space_group_name_H-M   'P 1'
#
loop_
_entity.id
_entity.type
_entity.pdbx_description
1 polymer ?
#
loop_
_entity_poly.entity_id
_entity_poly.type
_entity_poly.pdbx_seq_one_letter_code
_entity_poly.pdbx_strand_id
1 'polypeptide(L)'
;PIITTATDLNGLFAVDVFAQKNQLVLTDRAKAKAISAALLAGQKVALFTDFPITGKLPEGVTMIGQNAGDWHICVSFRNPDRSDTLWLPPRRLVLGIGCRRGVLEKTIEAFVSAALQKAGVPLEAVRAVCSIDLKKEEAGLLGFCQSHHLPLTTYSAGQLMEAPGTFSPSGFVKQVTGVDNVCERAAVLGAGGGELLLPKQAGSGVTAALAVEKEITLSFSDQD
;
A
#
# COMPACT_ATOMS: atom_id res chain seq x y z
N PRO A 1 0.16 -29.53 5.04
CA PRO A 1 0.63 -29.56 6.42
C PRO A 1 0.58 -28.13 6.97
N ILE A 2 -0.28 -27.93 7.96
CA ILE A 2 -0.36 -26.67 8.70
C ILE A 2 0.86 -26.69 9.61
N ILE A 3 1.80 -25.78 9.36
CA ILE A 3 2.94 -25.59 10.29
C ILE A 3 2.43 -24.69 11.41
N THR A 4 1.96 -25.30 12.48
CA THR A 4 1.63 -24.61 13.73
C THR A 4 2.93 -24.16 14.37
N THR A 5 3.14 -22.85 14.52
CA THR A 5 4.32 -22.33 15.22
C THR A 5 4.09 -22.39 16.74
N ALA A 6 5.17 -22.42 17.54
CA ALA A 6 5.07 -22.45 19.01
C ALA A 6 4.29 -21.26 19.60
N THR A 7 4.11 -20.19 18.86
CA THR A 7 3.29 -19.01 19.20
C THR A 7 1.79 -19.29 19.11
N ASP A 8 1.34 -20.13 18.17
CA ASP A 8 -0.08 -20.49 18.02
C ASP A 8 -0.60 -21.33 19.21
N LEU A 9 0.29 -22.11 19.85
CA LEU A 9 -0.05 -22.98 20.98
C LEU A 9 -0.25 -22.25 22.31
N ASN A 10 0.22 -21.01 22.44
CA ASN A 10 0.20 -20.26 23.70
C ASN A 10 -0.66 -18.98 23.66
N GLY A 11 -1.42 -18.73 22.59
CA GLY A 11 -2.21 -17.48 22.44
C GLY A 11 -1.36 -16.21 22.45
N LEU A 12 -0.06 -16.33 22.12
CA LEU A 12 0.88 -15.22 22.14
C LEU A 12 0.88 -14.49 20.81
N PHE A 13 1.10 -13.17 20.85
CA PHE A 13 1.12 -12.32 19.68
C PHE A 13 2.23 -12.72 18.70
N ALA A 14 1.83 -13.26 17.54
CA ALA A 14 2.70 -13.56 16.43
C ALA A 14 2.66 -12.40 15.43
N VAL A 15 3.79 -11.71 15.23
CA VAL A 15 3.87 -10.52 14.37
C VAL A 15 3.54 -10.84 12.91
N ASP A 16 3.93 -11.99 12.40
CA ASP A 16 3.65 -12.46 11.04
C ASP A 16 2.16 -12.76 10.83
N VAL A 17 1.50 -13.38 11.80
CA VAL A 17 0.04 -13.60 11.78
C VAL A 17 -0.70 -12.28 11.83
N PHE A 18 -0.29 -11.37 12.70
CA PHE A 18 -0.85 -10.02 12.75
C PHE A 18 -0.70 -9.28 11.41
N ALA A 19 0.49 -9.34 10.81
CA ALA A 19 0.76 -8.73 9.52
C ALA A 19 -0.12 -9.33 8.41
N GLN A 20 -0.24 -10.66 8.36
CA GLN A 20 -1.08 -11.34 7.38
C GLN A 20 -2.55 -10.96 7.53
N LYS A 21 -3.08 -11.02 8.75
CA LYS A 21 -4.48 -10.69 9.06
C LYS A 21 -4.85 -9.26 8.67
N ASN A 22 -3.97 -8.32 8.93
CA ASN A 22 -4.19 -6.91 8.64
C ASN A 22 -3.69 -6.49 7.25
N GLN A 23 -3.28 -7.45 6.40
CA GLN A 23 -2.74 -7.20 5.06
C GLN A 23 -1.57 -6.20 5.09
N LEU A 24 -0.66 -6.37 6.05
CA LEU A 24 0.56 -5.59 6.18
C LEU A 24 1.71 -6.29 5.45
N VAL A 25 2.61 -5.49 4.89
CA VAL A 25 3.84 -6.00 4.29
C VAL A 25 4.86 -6.28 5.38
N LEU A 26 5.34 -7.50 5.47
CA LEU A 26 6.39 -7.88 6.40
C LEU A 26 7.75 -7.54 5.79
N THR A 27 8.27 -6.35 6.09
CA THR A 27 9.49 -5.81 5.47
C THR A 27 10.77 -6.47 5.98
N ASP A 28 10.76 -7.01 7.20
CA ASP A 28 11.92 -7.66 7.83
C ASP A 28 11.50 -8.86 8.70
N ARG A 29 11.73 -10.06 8.16
CA ARG A 29 11.39 -11.32 8.86
C ARG A 29 12.28 -11.58 10.06
N ALA A 30 13.53 -11.11 10.05
CA ALA A 30 14.44 -11.32 11.17
C ALA A 30 14.00 -10.49 12.37
N LYS A 31 13.65 -9.22 12.16
CA LYS A 31 13.08 -8.36 13.21
C LYS A 31 11.76 -8.91 13.75
N ALA A 32 10.87 -9.40 12.88
CA ALA A 32 9.59 -9.98 13.32
C ALA A 32 9.82 -11.18 14.26
N LYS A 33 10.77 -12.06 13.92
CA LYS A 33 11.16 -13.20 14.79
C LYS A 33 11.76 -12.72 16.11
N ALA A 34 12.63 -11.69 16.08
CA ALA A 34 13.23 -11.15 17.30
C ALA A 34 12.16 -10.54 18.23
N ILE A 35 11.19 -9.82 17.68
CA ILE A 35 10.08 -9.24 18.44
C ILE A 35 9.20 -10.34 19.06
N SER A 36 8.87 -11.38 18.29
CA SER A 36 8.10 -12.53 18.81
C SER A 36 8.86 -13.24 19.92
N ALA A 37 10.18 -13.42 19.80
CA ALA A 37 11.02 -14.01 20.84
C ALA A 37 11.10 -13.14 22.11
N ALA A 38 11.17 -11.82 21.95
CA ALA A 38 11.15 -10.88 23.07
C ALA A 38 9.83 -10.95 23.87
N LEU A 39 8.70 -11.04 23.18
CA LEU A 39 7.39 -11.22 23.81
C LEU A 39 7.29 -12.56 24.56
N LEU A 40 7.81 -13.65 23.96
CA LEU A 40 7.91 -14.96 24.62
C LEU A 40 8.76 -14.91 25.89
N ALA A 41 9.80 -14.08 25.92
CA ALA A 41 10.65 -13.85 27.08
C ALA A 41 10.03 -12.87 28.11
N GLY A 42 8.77 -12.47 27.94
CA GLY A 42 8.05 -11.55 28.85
C GLY A 42 8.46 -10.07 28.71
N GLN A 43 9.19 -9.72 27.64
CA GLN A 43 9.56 -8.33 27.38
C GLN A 43 8.37 -7.56 26.81
N LYS A 44 8.33 -6.24 27.06
CA LYS A 44 7.31 -5.35 26.49
C LYS A 44 7.72 -4.89 25.09
N VAL A 45 6.77 -4.87 24.18
CA VAL A 45 6.91 -4.40 22.80
C VAL A 45 6.06 -3.17 22.59
N ALA A 46 6.69 -2.09 22.17
CA ALA A 46 6.03 -0.84 21.83
C ALA A 46 5.57 -0.84 20.36
N LEU A 47 4.30 -0.56 20.11
CA LEU A 47 3.69 -0.47 18.79
C LEU A 47 3.17 0.93 18.55
N PHE A 48 3.57 1.50 17.41
CA PHE A 48 3.00 2.73 16.86
C PHE A 48 2.18 2.42 15.61
N THR A 49 1.07 3.11 15.42
CA THR A 49 0.31 3.07 14.17
C THR A 49 -0.41 4.40 13.91
N ASP A 50 -0.53 4.76 12.62
CA ASP A 50 -1.35 5.87 12.13
C ASP A 50 -2.84 5.50 12.03
N PHE A 51 -3.20 4.22 12.20
CA PHE A 51 -4.53 3.71 11.93
C PHE A 51 -5.29 3.38 13.20
N PRO A 52 -6.64 3.51 13.19
CA PRO A 52 -7.49 3.01 14.26
C PRO A 52 -7.27 1.51 14.51
N ILE A 53 -7.39 1.10 15.75
CA ILE A 53 -7.32 -0.31 16.14
C ILE A 53 -8.64 -0.79 16.72
N THR A 54 -8.93 -2.09 16.53
CA THR A 54 -10.05 -2.80 17.13
C THR A 54 -9.56 -4.07 17.82
N GLY A 55 -10.31 -4.54 18.81
CA GLY A 55 -9.92 -5.69 19.63
C GLY A 55 -9.03 -5.30 20.81
N LYS A 56 -8.70 -6.28 21.62
CA LYS A 56 -7.83 -6.14 22.80
C LYS A 56 -6.38 -6.30 22.39
N LEU A 57 -5.53 -5.39 22.85
CA LEU A 57 -4.08 -5.54 22.66
C LEU A 57 -3.57 -6.84 23.30
N PRO A 58 -2.70 -7.58 22.61
CA PRO A 58 -2.06 -8.75 23.16
C PRO A 58 -1.22 -8.43 24.40
N GLU A 59 -1.04 -9.42 25.27
CA GLU A 59 -0.17 -9.25 26.43
C GLU A 59 1.25 -8.92 26.02
N GLY A 60 1.88 -7.99 26.72
CA GLY A 60 3.23 -7.50 26.40
C GLY A 60 3.29 -6.44 25.29
N VAL A 61 2.22 -6.20 24.54
CA VAL A 61 2.16 -5.13 23.52
C VAL A 61 1.56 -3.87 24.11
N THR A 62 2.23 -2.74 23.94
CA THR A 62 1.77 -1.43 24.41
C THR A 62 1.71 -0.44 23.26
N MET A 63 0.61 0.33 23.17
CA MET A 63 0.53 1.45 22.23
C MET A 63 1.33 2.63 22.72
N ILE A 64 2.10 3.24 21.84
CA ILE A 64 2.83 4.47 22.12
C ILE A 64 2.55 5.53 21.04
N GLY A 65 2.63 6.80 21.43
CA GLY A 65 2.41 7.92 20.52
C GLY A 65 3.60 8.16 19.59
N GLN A 66 3.38 8.93 18.54
CA GLN A 66 4.39 9.27 17.51
C GLN A 66 5.66 9.89 18.12
N ASN A 67 5.56 10.64 19.20
CA ASN A 67 6.69 11.33 19.82
C ASN A 67 7.43 10.51 20.89
N ALA A 68 6.98 9.29 21.18
CA ALA A 68 7.57 8.49 22.26
C ALA A 68 8.94 7.87 21.94
N GLY A 69 9.34 7.86 20.69
CA GLY A 69 10.73 7.57 20.28
C GLY A 69 11.15 6.11 20.17
N ASP A 70 10.67 5.20 21.01
CA ASP A 70 11.17 3.82 21.08
C ASP A 70 10.15 2.81 20.57
N TRP A 71 9.86 2.85 19.28
CA TRP A 71 8.94 1.90 18.64
C TRP A 71 9.69 0.63 18.25
N HIS A 72 9.16 -0.52 18.65
CA HIS A 72 9.62 -1.80 18.14
C HIS A 72 8.90 -2.18 16.85
N ILE A 73 7.61 -1.83 16.75
CA ILE A 73 6.77 -2.03 15.56
C ILE A 73 6.17 -0.68 15.14
N CYS A 74 6.22 -0.40 13.84
CA CYS A 74 5.57 0.76 13.24
C CYS A 74 4.65 0.33 12.09
N VAL A 75 3.34 0.56 12.21
CA VAL A 75 2.37 0.34 11.15
C VAL A 75 1.98 1.69 10.55
N SER A 76 2.57 2.02 9.42
CA SER A 76 2.42 3.31 8.74
C SER A 76 2.73 3.15 7.26
N PHE A 77 2.17 4.01 6.40
CA PHE A 77 2.61 4.10 5.01
C PHE A 77 4.01 4.71 4.88
N ARG A 78 4.38 5.59 5.79
CA ARG A 78 5.70 6.23 5.78
C ARG A 78 6.72 5.36 6.49
N ASN A 79 7.85 5.12 5.83
CA ASN A 79 8.98 4.48 6.48
C ASN A 79 9.46 5.36 7.64
N PRO A 80 9.53 4.84 8.89
CA PRO A 80 10.04 5.61 10.02
C PRO A 80 11.55 5.92 9.92
N ASP A 81 12.26 5.33 8.94
CA ASP A 81 13.71 5.47 8.72
C ASP A 81 14.54 5.14 9.99
N ARG A 82 14.14 4.06 10.68
CA ARG A 82 14.76 3.58 11.92
C ARG A 82 15.23 2.14 11.77
N SER A 83 16.50 1.91 12.03
CA SER A 83 17.11 0.59 11.89
C SER A 83 16.65 -0.43 12.94
N ASP A 84 16.19 0.03 14.10
CA ASP A 84 15.72 -0.76 15.24
C ASP A 84 14.21 -1.09 15.20
N THR A 85 13.45 -0.46 14.31
CA THR A 85 12.01 -0.61 14.20
C THR A 85 11.62 -1.57 13.09
N LEU A 86 10.68 -2.48 13.35
CA LEU A 86 10.01 -3.26 12.32
C LEU A 86 8.91 -2.41 11.69
N TRP A 87 9.11 -2.03 10.44
CA TRP A 87 8.12 -1.32 9.67
C TRP A 87 7.17 -2.28 8.94
N LEU A 88 5.88 -2.06 9.07
CA LEU A 88 4.80 -2.87 8.50
C LEU A 88 3.83 -1.98 7.71
N PRO A 89 4.15 -1.57 6.47
CA PRO A 89 3.23 -0.76 5.67
C PRO A 89 2.00 -1.57 5.25
N PRO A 90 0.78 -1.01 5.33
CA PRO A 90 -0.42 -1.69 4.85
C PRO A 90 -0.40 -1.87 3.33
N ARG A 91 -0.84 -3.03 2.82
CA ARG A 91 -1.05 -3.30 1.40
C ARG A 91 -2.41 -2.73 0.95
N ARG A 92 -2.55 -1.42 1.03
CA ARG A 92 -3.80 -0.66 0.81
C ARG A 92 -3.64 0.49 -0.18
N LEU A 93 -2.53 0.50 -0.95
CA LEU A 93 -2.30 1.52 -1.97
C LEU A 93 -2.84 1.07 -3.32
N VAL A 94 -3.42 2.01 -4.06
CA VAL A 94 -3.82 1.83 -5.45
C VAL A 94 -3.00 2.75 -6.32
N LEU A 95 -2.36 2.17 -7.33
CA LEU A 95 -1.54 2.87 -8.30
C LEU A 95 -2.37 3.18 -9.55
N GLY A 96 -2.67 4.44 -9.78
CA GLY A 96 -3.27 4.89 -11.02
C GLY A 96 -2.21 5.20 -12.07
N ILE A 97 -2.30 4.59 -13.25
CA ILE A 97 -1.34 4.76 -14.35
C ILE A 97 -2.04 5.29 -15.61
N GLY A 98 -1.46 6.32 -16.21
CA GLY A 98 -1.70 6.70 -17.60
C GLY A 98 -0.41 6.60 -18.40
N CYS A 99 -0.46 6.14 -19.65
CA CYS A 99 0.72 6.06 -20.48
C CYS A 99 0.40 6.35 -21.95
N ARG A 100 1.41 6.77 -22.72
CA ARG A 100 1.31 6.84 -24.19
C ARG A 100 1.19 5.43 -24.76
N ARG A 101 0.63 5.31 -25.97
CA ARG A 101 0.58 4.06 -26.70
C ARG A 101 1.99 3.55 -26.98
N GLY A 102 2.24 2.25 -26.75
CA GLY A 102 3.51 1.60 -27.05
C GLY A 102 4.63 1.90 -26.06
N VAL A 103 4.34 2.46 -24.89
CA VAL A 103 5.34 2.60 -23.82
C VAL A 103 5.78 1.23 -23.36
N LEU A 104 7.09 1.01 -23.27
CA LEU A 104 7.66 -0.26 -22.84
C LEU A 104 7.45 -0.49 -21.34
N GLU A 105 7.28 -1.76 -20.95
CA GLU A 105 7.19 -2.19 -19.54
C GLU A 105 8.32 -1.61 -18.69
N LYS A 106 9.58 -1.72 -19.16
CA LYS A 106 10.76 -1.17 -18.43
C LYS A 106 10.68 0.33 -18.16
N THR A 107 10.01 1.08 -19.05
CA THR A 107 9.82 2.52 -18.86
C THR A 107 8.78 2.79 -17.78
N ILE A 108 7.70 2.00 -17.75
CA ILE A 108 6.68 2.07 -16.69
C ILE A 108 7.31 1.68 -15.36
N GLU A 109 8.06 0.58 -15.33
CA GLU A 109 8.79 0.07 -14.15
C GLU A 109 9.69 1.15 -13.53
N ALA A 110 10.59 1.73 -14.32
CA ALA A 110 11.52 2.75 -13.84
C ALA A 110 10.79 4.00 -13.34
N PHE A 111 9.71 4.40 -14.03
CA PHE A 111 8.93 5.57 -13.64
C PHE A 111 8.14 5.34 -12.35
N VAL A 112 7.49 4.17 -12.22
CA VAL A 112 6.75 3.78 -11.01
C VAL A 112 7.69 3.65 -9.83
N SER A 113 8.85 2.99 -9.99
CA SER A 113 9.86 2.88 -8.93
C SER A 113 10.28 4.23 -8.40
N ALA A 114 10.55 5.21 -9.28
CA ALA A 114 10.89 6.58 -8.85
C ALA A 114 9.73 7.28 -8.12
N ALA A 115 8.48 7.06 -8.57
CA ALA A 115 7.30 7.63 -7.93
C ALA A 115 7.08 7.04 -6.52
N LEU A 116 7.24 5.72 -6.36
CA LEU A 116 7.15 5.02 -5.08
C LEU A 116 8.26 5.47 -4.12
N GLN A 117 9.50 5.58 -4.62
CA GLN A 117 10.61 6.11 -3.83
C GLN A 117 10.34 7.52 -3.32
N LYS A 118 9.80 8.39 -4.18
CA LYS A 118 9.40 9.75 -3.79
C LYS A 118 8.31 9.75 -2.73
N ALA A 119 7.38 8.81 -2.78
CA ALA A 119 6.32 8.62 -1.78
C ALA A 119 6.83 7.98 -0.48
N GLY A 120 8.03 7.40 -0.48
CA GLY A 120 8.60 6.67 0.67
C GLY A 120 7.87 5.37 0.96
N VAL A 121 7.28 4.72 -0.06
CA VAL A 121 6.51 3.48 0.09
C VAL A 121 7.06 2.36 -0.81
N PRO A 122 7.02 1.09 -0.38
CA PRO A 122 7.46 -0.04 -1.19
C PRO A 122 6.36 -0.45 -2.18
N LEU A 123 6.74 -1.10 -3.27
CA LEU A 123 5.80 -1.60 -4.28
C LEU A 123 4.84 -2.64 -3.69
N GLU A 124 5.29 -3.41 -2.73
CA GLU A 124 4.49 -4.43 -2.05
C GLU A 124 3.28 -3.84 -1.30
N ALA A 125 3.32 -2.55 -0.94
CA ALA A 125 2.19 -1.83 -0.36
C ALA A 125 1.09 -1.53 -1.39
N VAL A 126 1.41 -1.62 -2.71
CA VAL A 126 0.43 -1.48 -3.78
C VAL A 126 -0.35 -2.79 -3.91
N ARG A 127 -1.68 -2.70 -3.86
CA ARG A 127 -2.56 -3.87 -4.02
C ARG A 127 -3.12 -4.03 -5.43
N ALA A 128 -3.22 -2.94 -6.18
CA ALA A 128 -3.81 -2.93 -7.52
C ALA A 128 -3.30 -1.77 -8.37
N VAL A 129 -3.37 -1.96 -9.67
CA VAL A 129 -3.15 -0.92 -10.68
C VAL A 129 -4.50 -0.55 -11.30
N CYS A 130 -4.73 0.75 -11.51
CA CYS A 130 -5.94 1.26 -12.15
C CYS A 130 -5.60 2.18 -13.32
N SER A 131 -6.42 2.14 -14.38
CA SER A 131 -6.23 2.98 -15.58
C SER A 131 -7.56 3.26 -16.27
N ILE A 132 -7.50 3.94 -17.43
CA ILE A 132 -8.65 4.07 -18.33
C ILE A 132 -8.77 2.83 -19.25
N ASP A 133 -9.98 2.47 -19.67
CA ASP A 133 -10.31 1.32 -20.52
C ASP A 133 -9.55 1.30 -21.86
N LEU A 134 -9.19 2.46 -22.38
CA LEU A 134 -8.30 2.61 -23.55
C LEU A 134 -6.92 1.95 -23.35
N LYS A 135 -6.56 1.60 -22.13
CA LYS A 135 -5.28 0.98 -21.74
C LYS A 135 -5.37 -0.49 -21.36
N LYS A 136 -6.55 -1.09 -21.47
CA LYS A 136 -6.77 -2.51 -21.13
C LYS A 136 -5.92 -3.50 -21.93
N GLU A 137 -5.48 -3.11 -23.14
CA GLU A 137 -4.66 -3.93 -24.04
C GLU A 137 -3.25 -3.34 -24.27
N GLU A 138 -2.83 -2.37 -23.45
CA GLU A 138 -1.50 -1.76 -23.56
C GLU A 138 -0.43 -2.72 -23.05
N ALA A 139 0.34 -3.30 -23.97
CA ALA A 139 1.29 -4.39 -23.68
C ALA A 139 2.27 -4.05 -22.56
N GLY A 140 2.83 -2.83 -22.54
CA GLY A 140 3.77 -2.43 -21.49
C GLY A 140 3.10 -2.32 -20.10
N LEU A 141 1.84 -1.89 -20.04
CA LEU A 141 1.09 -1.82 -18.77
C LEU A 141 0.71 -3.23 -18.28
N LEU A 142 0.27 -4.08 -19.18
CA LEU A 142 -0.05 -5.49 -18.87
C LEU A 142 1.20 -6.24 -18.39
N GLY A 143 2.35 -6.05 -19.08
CA GLY A 143 3.63 -6.64 -18.68
C GLY A 143 4.01 -6.23 -17.28
N PHE A 144 3.98 -4.93 -16.96
CA PHE A 144 4.23 -4.42 -15.61
C PHE A 144 3.31 -5.07 -14.55
N CYS A 145 2.01 -5.12 -14.82
CA CYS A 145 1.05 -5.74 -13.89
C CYS A 145 1.34 -7.23 -13.68
N GLN A 146 1.68 -7.95 -14.75
CA GLN A 146 1.98 -9.38 -14.71
C GLN A 146 3.28 -9.66 -13.93
N SER A 147 4.35 -8.91 -14.22
CA SER A 147 5.66 -9.08 -13.56
C SER A 147 5.60 -8.85 -12.04
N HIS A 148 4.69 -7.98 -11.60
CA HIS A 148 4.50 -7.68 -10.16
C HIS A 148 3.29 -8.34 -9.53
N HIS A 149 2.59 -9.22 -10.25
CA HIS A 149 1.36 -9.89 -9.76
C HIS A 149 0.31 -8.91 -9.23
N LEU A 150 0.17 -7.75 -9.90
CA LEU A 150 -0.80 -6.71 -9.56
C LEU A 150 -2.02 -6.83 -10.46
N PRO A 151 -3.24 -6.92 -9.91
CA PRO A 151 -4.45 -6.88 -10.72
C PRO A 151 -4.61 -5.51 -11.39
N LEU A 152 -5.00 -5.51 -12.67
CA LEU A 152 -5.35 -4.30 -13.41
C LEU A 152 -6.86 -4.14 -13.46
N THR A 153 -7.33 -2.99 -13.01
CA THR A 153 -8.73 -2.56 -13.18
C THR A 153 -8.78 -1.34 -14.10
N THR A 154 -9.68 -1.35 -15.06
CA THR A 154 -9.86 -0.21 -15.97
C THR A 154 -11.25 0.38 -15.85
N TYR A 155 -11.35 1.69 -16.02
CA TYR A 155 -12.58 2.46 -15.93
C TYR A 155 -12.85 3.20 -17.24
N SER A 156 -14.12 3.37 -17.60
CA SER A 156 -14.52 4.22 -18.70
C SER A 156 -14.25 5.71 -18.39
N ALA A 157 -14.20 6.53 -19.41
CA ALA A 157 -14.07 7.98 -19.25
C ALA A 157 -15.17 8.56 -18.34
N GLY A 158 -16.42 8.10 -18.51
CA GLY A 158 -17.55 8.51 -17.66
C GLY A 158 -17.31 8.19 -16.18
N GLN A 159 -16.93 6.95 -15.88
CA GLN A 159 -16.63 6.54 -14.49
C GLN A 159 -15.49 7.36 -13.88
N LEU A 160 -14.42 7.63 -14.66
CA LEU A 160 -13.32 8.47 -14.19
C LEU A 160 -13.77 9.89 -13.85
N MET A 161 -14.72 10.46 -14.59
CA MET A 161 -15.25 11.79 -14.30
C MET A 161 -16.11 11.84 -13.04
N GLU A 162 -16.65 10.71 -12.59
CA GLU A 162 -17.39 10.58 -11.33
C GLU A 162 -16.50 10.42 -10.08
N ALA A 163 -15.18 10.27 -10.27
CA ALA A 163 -14.24 10.13 -9.14
C ALA A 163 -14.35 11.34 -8.20
N PRO A 164 -14.55 11.13 -6.89
CA PRO A 164 -14.65 12.22 -5.92
C PRO A 164 -13.29 12.90 -5.73
N GLY A 165 -13.30 14.22 -5.56
CA GLY A 165 -12.10 15.00 -5.25
C GLY A 165 -11.76 16.04 -6.31
N THR A 166 -10.63 16.73 -6.07
CA THR A 166 -10.07 17.73 -6.98
C THR A 166 -8.78 17.18 -7.57
N PHE A 167 -8.66 17.24 -8.90
CA PHE A 167 -7.56 16.62 -9.63
C PHE A 167 -6.82 17.63 -10.49
N SER A 168 -5.54 17.36 -10.75
CA SER A 168 -4.69 18.21 -11.59
C SER A 168 -5.09 18.12 -13.06
N PRO A 169 -5.67 19.16 -13.68
CA PRO A 169 -6.19 19.07 -15.04
C PRO A 169 -5.07 18.94 -16.08
N SER A 170 -5.36 18.27 -17.20
CA SER A 170 -4.49 18.18 -18.37
C SER A 170 -5.32 18.33 -19.65
N GLY A 171 -5.17 19.47 -20.32
CA GLY A 171 -5.89 19.74 -21.55
C GLY A 171 -5.60 18.72 -22.67
N PHE A 172 -4.34 18.28 -22.80
CA PHE A 172 -3.95 17.27 -23.78
C PHE A 172 -4.63 15.91 -23.50
N VAL A 173 -4.64 15.48 -22.26
CA VAL A 173 -5.27 14.20 -21.90
C VAL A 173 -6.77 14.26 -22.13
N LYS A 174 -7.41 15.39 -21.83
CA LYS A 174 -8.85 15.60 -22.08
C LYS A 174 -9.23 15.48 -23.55
N GLN A 175 -8.41 16.01 -24.46
CA GLN A 175 -8.67 15.90 -25.90
C GLN A 175 -8.60 14.44 -26.41
N VAL A 176 -7.72 13.62 -25.84
CA VAL A 176 -7.48 12.24 -26.30
C VAL A 176 -8.42 11.23 -25.63
N THR A 177 -8.72 11.43 -24.36
CA THR A 177 -9.41 10.45 -23.53
C THR A 177 -10.80 10.88 -23.06
N GLY A 178 -11.16 12.14 -23.25
CA GLY A 178 -12.36 12.74 -22.69
C GLY A 178 -12.25 13.08 -21.19
N VAL A 179 -11.13 12.76 -20.55
CA VAL A 179 -10.88 12.93 -19.11
C VAL A 179 -9.67 13.83 -18.90
N ASP A 180 -9.75 14.78 -18.01
CA ASP A 180 -8.67 15.73 -17.73
C ASP A 180 -7.50 15.12 -16.93
N ASN A 181 -7.76 14.05 -16.19
CA ASN A 181 -6.75 13.35 -15.41
C ASN A 181 -7.10 11.86 -15.23
N VAL A 182 -6.34 10.97 -15.87
CA VAL A 182 -6.58 9.53 -15.80
C VAL A 182 -5.98 8.94 -14.51
N CYS A 183 -4.70 9.21 -14.22
CA CYS A 183 -4.00 8.48 -13.16
C CYS A 183 -4.55 8.78 -11.75
N GLU A 184 -4.81 10.04 -11.39
CA GLU A 184 -5.35 10.38 -10.08
C GLU A 184 -6.77 9.85 -9.91
N ARG A 185 -7.64 10.07 -10.91
CA ARG A 185 -9.04 9.61 -10.88
C ARG A 185 -9.13 8.08 -10.79
N ALA A 186 -8.31 7.36 -11.58
CA ALA A 186 -8.27 5.90 -11.54
C ALA A 186 -7.76 5.38 -10.19
N ALA A 187 -6.73 6.02 -9.61
CA ALA A 187 -6.23 5.66 -8.28
C ALA A 187 -7.31 5.84 -7.21
N VAL A 188 -7.99 6.99 -7.19
CA VAL A 188 -9.04 7.30 -6.22
C VAL A 188 -10.24 6.36 -6.35
N LEU A 189 -10.71 6.08 -7.57
CA LEU A 189 -11.79 5.11 -7.79
C LEU A 189 -11.39 3.70 -7.32
N GLY A 190 -10.19 3.25 -7.69
CA GLY A 190 -9.68 1.96 -7.27
C GLY A 190 -9.51 1.85 -5.75
N ALA A 191 -9.27 2.97 -5.07
CA ALA A 191 -9.20 3.07 -3.62
C ALA A 191 -10.57 3.25 -2.93
N GLY A 192 -11.69 3.07 -3.66
CA GLY A 192 -13.02 3.22 -3.10
C GLY A 192 -13.38 4.66 -2.70
N GLY A 193 -12.85 5.65 -3.42
CA GLY A 193 -13.01 7.06 -3.09
C GLY A 193 -12.05 7.55 -2.00
N GLY A 194 -10.93 6.87 -1.83
CA GLY A 194 -9.89 7.24 -0.86
C GLY A 194 -9.08 8.47 -1.25
N GLU A 195 -8.07 8.81 -0.46
CA GLU A 195 -7.29 10.03 -0.62
C GLU A 195 -6.00 9.80 -1.42
N LEU A 196 -5.54 10.84 -2.12
CA LEU A 196 -4.26 10.81 -2.82
C LEU A 196 -3.09 10.90 -1.81
N LEU A 197 -2.27 9.86 -1.75
CA LEU A 197 -0.99 9.85 -1.04
C LEU A 197 0.10 10.54 -1.86
N LEU A 198 0.13 10.28 -3.17
CA LEU A 198 1.03 10.91 -4.13
C LEU A 198 0.19 11.46 -5.29
N PRO A 199 0.10 12.79 -5.44
CA PRO A 199 -0.49 13.40 -6.63
C PRO A 199 0.26 13.02 -7.90
N LYS A 200 -0.36 13.29 -9.06
CA LYS A 200 0.17 12.99 -10.37
C LYS A 200 1.65 13.33 -10.52
N GLN A 201 2.43 12.34 -10.84
CA GLN A 201 3.78 12.45 -11.38
C GLN A 201 3.71 12.23 -12.89
N ALA A 202 4.53 12.93 -13.68
CA ALA A 202 4.54 12.79 -15.14
C ALA A 202 5.99 12.80 -15.66
N GLY A 203 6.29 11.91 -16.59
CA GLY A 203 7.61 11.80 -17.22
C GLY A 203 7.67 10.61 -18.19
N SER A 204 8.58 10.62 -19.14
CA SER A 204 8.86 9.48 -20.04
C SER A 204 7.62 8.90 -20.74
N GLY A 205 6.59 9.71 -20.97
CA GLY A 205 5.33 9.24 -21.57
C GLY A 205 4.43 8.46 -20.61
N VAL A 206 4.72 8.47 -19.29
CA VAL A 206 3.95 7.84 -18.23
C VAL A 206 3.46 8.89 -17.25
N THR A 207 2.29 8.67 -16.69
CA THR A 207 1.80 9.38 -15.51
C THR A 207 1.40 8.37 -14.43
N ALA A 208 1.71 8.66 -13.17
CA ALA A 208 1.35 7.83 -12.05
C ALA A 208 0.85 8.68 -10.88
N ALA A 209 -0.09 8.13 -10.11
CA ALA A 209 -0.56 8.67 -8.85
C ALA A 209 -0.83 7.52 -7.88
N LEU A 210 -0.74 7.77 -6.58
CA LEU A 210 -1.08 6.80 -5.54
C LEU A 210 -2.25 7.30 -4.72
N ALA A 211 -3.22 6.44 -4.48
CA ALA A 211 -4.30 6.68 -3.52
C ALA A 211 -4.32 5.61 -2.44
N VAL A 212 -4.76 6.00 -1.26
CA VAL A 212 -4.97 5.13 -0.09
C VAL A 212 -6.43 4.74 -0.03
N GLU A 213 -6.75 3.49 0.33
CA GLU A 213 -8.13 3.09 0.62
C GLU A 213 -8.74 3.95 1.73
N LYS A 214 -10.03 4.23 1.61
CA LYS A 214 -10.76 5.19 2.46
C LYS A 214 -10.76 4.81 3.94
N GLU A 215 -10.84 3.51 4.23
CA GLU A 215 -10.96 3.02 5.60
C GLU A 215 -9.94 1.91 5.86
N ILE A 216 -9.04 2.18 6.80
CA ILE A 216 -8.04 1.20 7.27
C ILE A 216 -8.18 1.12 8.78
N THR A 217 -8.50 -0.07 9.27
CA THR A 217 -8.55 -0.38 10.70
C THR A 217 -7.75 -1.65 10.94
N LEU A 218 -6.91 -1.65 11.96
CA LEU A 218 -6.14 -2.81 12.37
C LEU A 218 -6.91 -3.62 13.42
N SER A 219 -6.94 -4.93 13.26
CA SER A 219 -7.63 -5.83 14.20
C SER A 219 -6.65 -6.68 14.99
N PHE A 220 -6.82 -6.68 16.32
CA PHE A 220 -6.14 -7.56 17.27
C PHE A 220 -7.08 -8.65 17.81
N SER A 221 -8.34 -8.73 17.37
CA SER A 221 -9.24 -9.81 17.80
C SER A 221 -8.71 -11.15 17.32
N ASP A 222 -8.72 -12.16 18.19
CA ASP A 222 -8.54 -13.56 17.80
C ASP A 222 -9.62 -13.93 16.77
N GLN A 223 -9.29 -14.81 15.84
CA GLN A 223 -10.33 -15.40 14.99
C GLN A 223 -11.16 -16.33 15.88
N ASP A 224 -12.46 -16.07 15.94
CA ASP A 224 -13.44 -17.07 16.35
C ASP A 224 -13.41 -18.28 15.39
#